data_ea4c8fb77faf08fe6761a1e6d8ac6384
#
_entry.id   ea4c8fb77faf08fe6761a1e6d8ac6384
#
_cell.length_a   1.000
_cell.length_b   1.000
_cell.length_c   1.000
_cell.angle_alpha   90.00
_cell.angle_beta   90.00
_cell.angle_gamma   90.00
#
_symmetry.space_group_name_H-M   'P 1'
#
loop_
_entity.id
_entity.type
_entity.pdbx_description
1 polymer ?
#
loop_
_entity_poly.entity_id
_entity_poly.type
_entity_poly.pdbx_seq_one_letter_code
_entity_poly.pdbx_strand_id
1 'polypeptide(L)'
;MNTVIEPCCYSKQLTHNLELAEKGGGVSHFFSFSDWSTDELLPWFFGSVPGCEAVVSLVQIDFRTIYVLQHLMSRTYYDREAGETRPVVGRLTLITQPSRTDADAQRRELRAQLGKYIDEGRVVVCEDSVAFRCLAAGNGTRHLVLQGSINQSHMEPCTQMFTLTTSKGAWVQAMEMLRSKGKTKHIKL
;
A
#
# COMPACT_ATOMS: atom_id res chain seq x y z
N MET A 1 12.24 8.99 -21.30
CA MET A 1 11.96 10.23 -20.55
C MET A 1 11.72 9.84 -19.10
N ASN A 2 12.66 10.11 -18.19
CA ASN A 2 12.48 9.92 -16.76
C ASN A 2 11.60 11.06 -16.25
N THR A 3 10.33 10.78 -16.05
CA THR A 3 9.44 11.73 -15.35
C THR A 3 9.86 11.69 -13.88
N VAL A 4 10.67 12.64 -13.48
CA VAL A 4 10.89 12.94 -12.07
C VAL A 4 9.56 13.49 -11.57
N ILE A 5 8.82 12.69 -10.79
CA ILE A 5 7.63 13.18 -10.09
C ILE A 5 8.16 14.12 -9.02
N GLU A 6 7.97 15.42 -9.20
CA GLU A 6 8.26 16.39 -8.15
C GLU A 6 7.44 15.99 -6.90
N PRO A 7 8.09 15.83 -5.75
CA PRO A 7 7.39 15.49 -4.53
C PRO A 7 6.46 16.65 -4.15
N CYS A 8 5.15 16.38 -4.08
CA CYS A 8 4.23 17.33 -3.49
C CYS A 8 4.60 17.58 -2.01
N CYS A 9 4.11 18.68 -1.42
CA CYS A 9 4.48 19.08 -0.06
C CYS A 9 4.24 17.98 1.01
N TYR A 10 3.30 17.09 0.78
CA TYR A 10 2.95 15.95 1.65
C TYR A 10 4.02 14.85 1.65
N SER A 11 4.63 14.58 0.50
CA SER A 11 5.70 13.60 0.41
C SER A 11 6.94 14.00 1.20
N LYS A 12 7.17 15.30 1.43
CA LYS A 12 8.28 15.79 2.25
C LYS A 12 8.13 15.39 3.70
N GLN A 13 6.94 15.51 4.29
CA GLN A 13 6.70 15.10 5.68
C GLN A 13 6.84 13.58 5.85
N LEU A 14 6.29 12.78 4.93
CA LEU A 14 6.45 11.33 4.94
C LEU A 14 7.91 10.91 4.79
N THR A 15 8.64 11.53 3.86
CA THR A 15 10.06 11.27 3.64
C THR A 15 10.88 11.64 4.87
N HIS A 16 10.61 12.79 5.49
CA HIS A 16 11.27 13.21 6.73
C HIS A 16 11.04 12.20 7.87
N ASN A 17 9.79 11.75 8.06
CA ASN A 17 9.48 10.74 9.08
C ASN A 17 10.11 9.38 8.78
N LEU A 18 10.26 9.02 7.50
CA LEU A 18 10.99 7.82 7.10
C LEU A 18 12.47 7.93 7.47
N GLU A 19 13.11 9.07 7.20
CA GLU A 19 14.49 9.33 7.61
C GLU A 19 14.67 9.30 9.12
N LEU A 20 13.72 9.85 9.88
CA LEU A 20 13.72 9.79 11.35
C LEU A 20 13.60 8.35 11.85
N ALA A 21 12.71 7.54 11.25
CA ALA A 21 12.59 6.14 11.59
C ALA A 21 13.88 5.37 11.29
N GLU A 22 14.51 5.60 10.14
CA GLU A 22 15.76 4.94 9.74
C GLU A 22 16.93 5.30 10.67
N LYS A 23 17.01 6.57 11.13
CA LYS A 23 18.05 7.06 12.05
C LYS A 23 17.76 6.73 13.52
N GLY A 24 16.49 6.65 13.90
CA GLY A 24 16.03 6.60 15.28
C GLY A 24 15.65 5.22 15.83
N GLY A 25 16.18 4.13 15.25
CA GLY A 25 15.90 2.77 15.74
C GLY A 25 14.70 2.08 15.08
N GLY A 26 14.24 2.59 13.96
CA GLY A 26 13.29 1.89 13.09
C GLY A 26 11.82 2.26 13.29
N VAL A 27 11.48 3.25 14.12
CA VAL A 27 10.09 3.67 14.36
C VAL A 27 9.98 5.18 14.41
N SER A 28 8.95 5.73 13.77
CA SER A 28 8.53 7.12 13.90
C SER A 28 7.01 7.19 14.12
N HIS A 29 6.59 7.97 15.12
CA HIS A 29 5.19 8.31 15.37
C HIS A 29 4.98 9.76 15.03
N PHE A 30 3.94 10.06 14.25
CA PHE A 30 3.68 11.41 13.83
C PHE A 30 2.19 11.69 13.60
N PHE A 31 1.84 12.97 13.67
CA PHE A 31 0.50 13.44 13.34
C PHE A 31 0.57 14.18 12.01
N SER A 32 -0.44 13.96 11.18
CA SER A 32 -0.70 14.79 10.01
C SER A 32 -1.96 15.59 10.23
N PHE A 33 -1.88 16.87 9.92
CA PHE A 33 -3.02 17.79 9.88
C PHE A 33 -3.57 17.94 8.46
N SER A 34 -3.00 17.19 7.52
CA SER A 34 -3.40 17.16 6.12
C SER A 34 -4.12 15.84 5.84
N ASP A 35 -5.22 15.91 5.09
CA ASP A 35 -5.93 14.72 4.64
C ASP A 35 -5.11 14.03 3.54
N TRP A 36 -4.27 13.09 3.93
CA TRP A 36 -3.62 12.24 2.94
C TRP A 36 -4.60 11.20 2.44
N SER A 37 -4.91 11.32 1.17
CA SER A 37 -5.69 10.32 0.47
C SER A 37 -4.83 9.08 0.16
N THR A 38 -5.47 7.96 -0.07
CA THR A 38 -4.80 6.74 -0.57
C THR A 38 -4.08 7.00 -1.89
N ASP A 39 -4.56 7.94 -2.70
CA ASP A 39 -4.01 8.34 -3.99
C ASP A 39 -2.62 8.96 -3.87
N GLU A 40 -2.34 9.63 -2.76
CA GLU A 40 -1.04 10.26 -2.48
C GLU A 40 -0.13 9.31 -1.69
N LEU A 41 -0.72 8.60 -0.72
CA LEU A 41 0.02 7.75 0.19
C LEU A 41 0.58 6.49 -0.48
N LEU A 42 -0.22 5.81 -1.31
CA LEU A 42 0.20 4.58 -1.97
C LEU A 42 1.37 4.78 -2.96
N PRO A 43 1.37 5.80 -3.84
CA PRO A 43 2.52 6.07 -4.71
C PRO A 43 3.81 6.36 -3.96
N TRP A 44 3.73 7.14 -2.87
CA TRP A 44 4.88 7.41 -2.02
C TRP A 44 5.38 6.12 -1.35
N PHE A 45 4.46 5.35 -0.77
CA PHE A 45 4.78 4.13 -0.03
C PHE A 45 5.49 3.10 -0.91
N PHE A 46 4.93 2.78 -2.07
CA PHE A 46 5.54 1.83 -3.01
C PHE A 46 6.79 2.38 -3.70
N GLY A 47 6.83 3.70 -3.97
CA GLY A 47 8.01 4.37 -4.50
C GLY A 47 9.20 4.34 -3.53
N SER A 48 8.93 4.26 -2.21
CA SER A 48 9.97 4.16 -1.18
C SER A 48 10.59 2.75 -1.08
N VAL A 49 9.91 1.71 -1.59
CA VAL A 49 10.37 0.31 -1.55
C VAL A 49 10.10 -0.35 -2.91
N PRO A 50 10.77 0.08 -4.00
CA PRO A 50 10.54 -0.47 -5.33
C PRO A 50 10.96 -1.95 -5.40
N GLY A 51 10.25 -2.73 -6.22
CA GLY A 51 10.44 -4.18 -6.33
C GLY A 51 9.82 -4.98 -5.19
N CYS A 52 8.91 -4.37 -4.41
CA CYS A 52 8.43 -4.95 -3.16
C CYS A 52 7.44 -6.09 -3.35
N GLU A 53 7.40 -6.93 -2.34
CA GLU A 53 6.23 -7.71 -1.97
C GLU A 53 5.46 -6.94 -0.91
N ALA A 54 4.15 -6.74 -1.12
CA ALA A 54 3.35 -5.85 -0.31
C ALA A 54 2.03 -6.47 0.15
N VAL A 55 1.56 -6.01 1.31
CA VAL A 55 0.18 -6.18 1.77
C VAL A 55 -0.42 -4.81 2.02
N VAL A 56 -1.58 -4.58 1.45
CA VAL A 56 -2.40 -3.39 1.65
C VAL A 56 -3.68 -3.83 2.33
N SER A 57 -3.91 -3.38 3.55
CA SER A 57 -5.15 -3.62 4.29
C SER A 57 -5.89 -2.30 4.50
N LEU A 58 -7.08 -2.19 3.93
CA LEU A 58 -7.94 -1.01 3.98
C LEU A 58 -9.36 -1.43 4.35
N VAL A 59 -10.01 -0.63 5.20
CA VAL A 59 -11.40 -0.91 5.65
C VAL A 59 -12.37 -0.90 4.47
N GLN A 60 -12.21 0.06 3.57
CA GLN A 60 -12.94 0.15 2.30
C GLN A 60 -11.98 0.53 1.21
N ILE A 61 -12.29 0.16 -0.02
CA ILE A 61 -11.62 0.66 -1.22
C ILE A 61 -12.67 1.28 -2.14
N ASP A 62 -12.41 2.50 -2.57
CA ASP A 62 -13.17 3.18 -3.61
C ASP A 62 -12.55 2.92 -5.00
N PHE A 63 -13.27 3.32 -6.03
CA PHE A 63 -12.82 3.18 -7.42
C PHE A 63 -11.49 3.89 -7.67
N ARG A 64 -11.25 5.01 -7.01
CA ARG A 64 -10.04 5.80 -7.12
C ARG A 64 -8.82 5.03 -6.59
N THR A 65 -8.96 4.43 -5.41
CA THR A 65 -7.93 3.55 -4.83
C THR A 65 -7.62 2.35 -5.73
N ILE A 66 -8.65 1.71 -6.30
CA ILE A 66 -8.47 0.58 -7.24
C ILE A 66 -7.67 1.02 -8.47
N TYR A 67 -8.00 2.19 -9.04
CA TYR A 67 -7.29 2.75 -10.18
C TYR A 67 -5.82 3.09 -9.87
N VAL A 68 -5.56 3.67 -8.70
CA VAL A 68 -4.18 3.93 -8.24
C VAL A 68 -3.38 2.63 -8.10
N LEU A 69 -3.97 1.60 -7.52
CA LEU A 69 -3.34 0.28 -7.41
C LEU A 69 -3.03 -0.31 -8.79
N GLN A 70 -3.98 -0.24 -9.74
CA GLN A 70 -3.76 -0.68 -11.13
C GLN A 70 -2.58 0.04 -11.77
N HIS A 71 -2.53 1.37 -11.61
CA HIS A 71 -1.42 2.17 -12.12
C HIS A 71 -0.08 1.77 -11.50
N LEU A 72 -0.02 1.56 -10.19
CA LEU A 72 1.19 1.12 -9.48
C LEU A 72 1.65 -0.26 -9.90
N MET A 73 0.71 -1.21 -10.13
CA MET A 73 1.03 -2.55 -10.63
C MET A 73 1.60 -2.53 -12.05
N SER A 74 1.26 -1.53 -12.85
CA SER A 74 1.78 -1.35 -14.22
C SER A 74 3.14 -0.64 -14.28
N ARG A 75 3.55 0.07 -13.21
CA ARG A 75 4.82 0.81 -13.17
C ARG A 75 6.02 -0.11 -13.06
N THR A 76 7.10 0.34 -13.70
CA THR A 76 8.41 -0.32 -13.63
C THR A 76 9.48 0.66 -13.21
N TYR A 77 10.59 0.15 -12.71
CA TYR A 77 11.82 0.89 -12.44
C TYR A 77 13.02 0.13 -13.00
N TYR A 78 14.11 0.83 -13.25
CA TYR A 78 15.35 0.19 -13.70
C TYR A 78 16.19 -0.17 -12.45
N ASP A 79 16.37 -1.47 -12.24
CA ASP A 79 17.24 -2.00 -11.19
C ASP A 79 18.68 -1.97 -11.68
N ARG A 80 19.47 -1.04 -11.15
CA ARG A 80 20.87 -0.84 -11.57
C ARG A 80 21.78 -2.00 -11.16
N GLU A 81 21.50 -2.68 -10.06
CA GLU A 81 22.31 -3.81 -9.58
C GLU A 81 22.07 -5.05 -10.45
N ALA A 82 20.83 -5.29 -10.81
CA ALA A 82 20.46 -6.41 -11.68
C ALA A 82 20.60 -6.10 -13.18
N GLY A 83 20.70 -4.82 -13.56
CA GLY A 83 20.78 -4.39 -14.96
C GLY A 83 19.50 -4.59 -15.75
N GLU A 84 18.35 -4.67 -15.10
CA GLU A 84 17.08 -4.99 -15.75
C GLU A 84 15.92 -4.09 -15.27
N THR A 85 14.87 -4.03 -16.08
CA THR A 85 13.62 -3.34 -15.71
C THR A 85 12.72 -4.29 -14.91
N ARG A 86 12.34 -3.86 -13.71
CA ARG A 86 11.48 -4.61 -12.78
C ARG A 86 10.20 -3.87 -12.44
N PRO A 87 9.12 -4.57 -12.07
CA PRO A 87 7.90 -3.92 -11.58
C PRO A 87 8.17 -3.21 -10.24
N VAL A 88 7.57 -2.03 -10.04
CA VAL A 88 7.62 -1.32 -8.75
C VAL A 88 6.95 -2.16 -7.65
N VAL A 89 5.84 -2.82 -7.96
CA VAL A 89 5.18 -3.77 -7.05
C VAL A 89 5.25 -5.16 -7.69
N GLY A 90 6.07 -6.03 -7.12
CA GLY A 90 6.25 -7.39 -7.60
C GLY A 90 5.04 -8.26 -7.29
N ARG A 91 4.58 -8.24 -6.04
CA ARG A 91 3.39 -8.96 -5.57
C ARG A 91 2.60 -8.11 -4.58
N LEU A 92 1.28 -8.13 -4.69
CA LEU A 92 0.36 -7.41 -3.82
C LEU A 92 -0.70 -8.36 -3.24
N THR A 93 -0.85 -8.35 -1.93
CA THR A 93 -2.04 -8.89 -1.25
C THR A 93 -2.90 -7.71 -0.80
N LEU A 94 -4.11 -7.62 -1.33
CA LEU A 94 -5.09 -6.61 -0.99
C LEU A 94 -6.13 -7.19 -0.03
N ILE A 95 -6.27 -6.60 1.16
CA ILE A 95 -7.26 -7.01 2.16
C ILE A 95 -8.24 -5.85 2.33
N THR A 96 -9.52 -6.11 2.12
CA THR A 96 -10.57 -5.09 2.23
C THR A 96 -11.85 -5.66 2.79
N GLN A 97 -12.69 -4.80 3.35
CA GLN A 97 -14.06 -5.18 3.66
C GLN A 97 -14.91 -5.13 2.38
N PRO A 98 -15.87 -6.03 2.23
CA PRO A 98 -16.85 -5.90 1.15
C PRO A 98 -17.63 -4.59 1.34
N SER A 99 -17.91 -3.92 0.22
CA SER A 99 -18.73 -2.70 0.23
C SER A 99 -20.09 -2.99 0.88
N ARG A 100 -20.52 -2.11 1.77
CA ARG A 100 -21.81 -2.23 2.45
C ARG A 100 -22.99 -1.94 1.52
N THR A 101 -22.76 -1.14 0.47
CA THR A 101 -23.81 -0.68 -0.46
C THR A 101 -23.87 -1.53 -1.72
N ASP A 102 -22.71 -1.90 -2.28
CA ASP A 102 -22.63 -2.71 -3.52
C ASP A 102 -21.31 -3.49 -3.56
N ALA A 103 -21.28 -4.65 -2.92
CA ALA A 103 -20.10 -5.53 -2.92
C ALA A 103 -19.82 -6.12 -4.31
N ASP A 104 -20.85 -6.35 -5.12
CA ASP A 104 -20.67 -6.92 -6.45
C ASP A 104 -20.12 -5.90 -7.45
N ALA A 105 -20.51 -4.63 -7.34
CA ALA A 105 -19.88 -3.57 -8.14
C ALA A 105 -18.40 -3.41 -7.77
N GLN A 106 -18.07 -3.43 -6.49
CA GLN A 106 -16.68 -3.38 -6.03
C GLN A 106 -15.86 -4.55 -6.60
N ARG A 107 -16.39 -5.77 -6.56
CA ARG A 107 -15.72 -6.95 -7.11
C ARG A 107 -15.55 -6.88 -8.62
N ARG A 108 -16.59 -6.44 -9.36
CA ARG A 108 -16.51 -6.22 -10.81
C ARG A 108 -15.41 -5.23 -11.16
N GLU A 109 -15.31 -4.12 -10.42
CA GLU A 109 -14.28 -3.12 -10.65
C GLU A 109 -12.88 -3.65 -10.33
N LEU A 110 -12.71 -4.33 -9.20
CA LEU A 110 -11.44 -5.00 -8.87
C LEU A 110 -11.02 -5.96 -10.00
N ARG A 111 -11.96 -6.75 -10.53
CA ARG A 111 -11.69 -7.65 -11.65
C ARG A 111 -11.37 -6.91 -12.94
N ALA A 112 -12.07 -5.82 -13.25
CA ALA A 112 -11.83 -5.01 -14.44
C ALA A 112 -10.44 -4.37 -14.44
N GLN A 113 -10.01 -3.81 -13.31
CA GLN A 113 -8.75 -3.06 -13.21
C GLN A 113 -7.54 -3.95 -12.87
N LEU A 114 -7.70 -4.95 -12.01
CA LEU A 114 -6.61 -5.77 -11.51
C LEU A 114 -6.60 -7.19 -12.07
N GLY A 115 -7.59 -7.56 -12.89
CA GLY A 115 -7.79 -8.93 -13.38
C GLY A 115 -6.57 -9.54 -14.03
N LYS A 116 -5.87 -8.79 -14.91
CA LYS A 116 -4.61 -9.23 -15.50
C LYS A 116 -3.58 -9.67 -14.44
N TYR A 117 -3.38 -8.87 -13.41
CA TYR A 117 -2.39 -9.16 -12.36
C TYR A 117 -2.85 -10.27 -11.41
N ILE A 118 -4.17 -10.45 -11.26
CA ILE A 118 -4.75 -11.57 -10.52
C ILE A 118 -4.49 -12.88 -11.28
N ASP A 119 -4.72 -12.91 -12.58
CA ASP A 119 -4.48 -14.07 -13.44
C ASP A 119 -2.98 -14.43 -13.53
N GLU A 120 -2.11 -13.43 -13.48
CA GLU A 120 -0.65 -13.60 -13.36
C GLU A 120 -0.19 -14.06 -11.95
N GLY A 121 -1.09 -14.14 -10.97
CA GLY A 121 -0.75 -14.47 -9.57
C GLY A 121 0.05 -13.37 -8.83
N ARG A 122 0.10 -12.17 -9.39
CA ARG A 122 0.76 -11.00 -8.79
C ARG A 122 -0.12 -10.24 -7.81
N VAL A 123 -1.43 -10.34 -7.96
CA VAL A 123 -2.41 -9.74 -7.05
C VAL A 123 -3.29 -10.82 -6.44
N VAL A 124 -3.43 -10.78 -5.14
CA VAL A 124 -4.39 -11.60 -4.38
C VAL A 124 -5.33 -10.66 -3.66
N VAL A 125 -6.64 -10.85 -3.83
CA VAL A 125 -7.66 -10.07 -3.15
C VAL A 125 -8.34 -10.93 -2.10
N CYS A 126 -8.42 -10.38 -0.89
CA CYS A 126 -9.03 -11.03 0.27
C CYS A 126 -10.09 -10.11 0.87
N GLU A 127 -11.29 -10.63 1.12
CA GLU A 127 -12.29 -9.92 1.90
C GLU A 127 -12.23 -10.35 3.37
N ASP A 128 -12.14 -9.39 4.27
CA ASP A 128 -12.18 -9.62 5.71
C ASP A 128 -13.11 -8.60 6.38
N SER A 129 -14.01 -9.07 7.23
CA SER A 129 -14.91 -8.21 7.99
C SER A 129 -14.19 -7.34 9.03
N VAL A 130 -12.94 -7.66 9.35
CA VAL A 130 -12.08 -6.98 10.33
C VAL A 130 -10.82 -6.45 9.65
N ALA A 131 -10.94 -5.87 8.47
CA ALA A 131 -9.81 -5.18 7.85
C ALA A 131 -9.41 -3.96 8.70
N PHE A 132 -8.12 -3.76 8.86
CA PHE A 132 -7.56 -2.59 9.54
C PHE A 132 -6.61 -1.85 8.59
N ARG A 133 -6.35 -0.59 8.91
CA ARG A 133 -5.59 0.30 8.03
C ARG A 133 -4.10 0.09 8.24
N CYS A 134 -3.49 -0.68 7.35
CA CYS A 134 -2.07 -1.00 7.39
C CYS A 134 -1.52 -1.22 5.99
N LEU A 135 -0.37 -0.66 5.73
CA LEU A 135 0.43 -0.90 4.54
C LEU A 135 1.74 -1.56 4.98
N ALA A 136 2.13 -2.66 4.36
CA ALA A 136 3.39 -3.32 4.60
C ALA A 136 4.07 -3.67 3.28
N ALA A 137 5.33 -3.30 3.10
CA ALA A 137 6.11 -3.59 1.89
C ALA A 137 7.56 -3.93 2.23
N GLY A 138 8.18 -4.81 1.46
CA GLY A 138 9.58 -5.14 1.60
C GLY A 138 10.17 -5.71 0.31
N ASN A 139 11.45 -5.45 0.04
CA ASN A 139 12.16 -5.93 -1.15
C ASN A 139 13.48 -6.66 -0.84
N GLY A 140 13.62 -7.19 0.37
CA GLY A 140 14.84 -7.86 0.83
C GLY A 140 15.86 -6.92 1.48
N THR A 141 16.03 -5.71 1.00
CA THR A 141 16.96 -4.72 1.56
C THR A 141 16.25 -3.67 2.42
N ARG A 142 15.07 -3.25 2.05
CA ARG A 142 14.26 -2.24 2.73
C ARG A 142 12.89 -2.80 3.11
N HIS A 143 12.43 -2.44 4.29
CA HIS A 143 11.15 -2.86 4.84
C HIS A 143 10.42 -1.63 5.36
N LEU A 144 9.12 -1.59 5.15
CA LEU A 144 8.30 -0.47 5.55
C LEU A 144 6.93 -0.96 5.99
N VAL A 145 6.49 -0.51 7.17
CA VAL A 145 5.13 -0.72 7.67
C VAL A 145 4.57 0.62 8.08
N LEU A 146 3.42 0.98 7.55
CA LEU A 146 2.67 2.18 7.90
C LEU A 146 1.31 1.79 8.44
N GLN A 147 1.02 2.21 9.65
CA GLN A 147 -0.26 2.01 10.33
C GLN A 147 -0.84 3.36 10.73
N GLY A 148 -2.15 3.52 10.70
CA GLY A 148 -2.79 4.74 11.15
C GLY A 148 -4.13 5.04 10.54
N SER A 149 -4.56 6.27 10.70
CA SER A 149 -5.85 6.77 10.22
C SER A 149 -5.81 7.06 8.72
N ILE A 150 -5.56 6.03 7.90
CA ILE A 150 -5.55 6.18 6.43
C ILE A 150 -6.98 6.43 5.95
N ASN A 151 -7.30 7.66 5.59
CA ASN A 151 -8.60 8.03 5.04
C ASN A 151 -8.67 7.74 3.54
N GLN A 152 -9.85 7.30 3.10
CA GLN A 152 -10.09 6.94 1.70
C GLN A 152 -10.74 8.04 0.88
N SER A 153 -11.33 9.01 1.54
CA SER A 153 -12.03 10.11 0.88
C SER A 153 -11.65 11.44 1.52
N HIS A 154 -11.69 12.51 0.73
CA HIS A 154 -11.53 13.90 1.17
C HIS A 154 -12.70 14.37 2.08
N MET A 155 -13.19 13.50 2.97
CA MET A 155 -14.21 13.86 3.93
C MET A 155 -13.53 14.48 5.15
N GLU A 156 -13.88 15.69 5.44
CA GLU A 156 -13.54 16.53 6.58
C GLU A 156 -12.08 16.49 7.09
N PRO A 157 -11.42 17.64 7.20
CA PRO A 157 -10.06 17.70 7.72
C PRO A 157 -10.03 17.07 9.12
N CYS A 158 -9.33 15.97 9.26
CA CYS A 158 -9.14 15.31 10.54
C CYS A 158 -7.65 15.13 10.82
N THR A 159 -7.29 15.21 12.09
CA THR A 159 -5.94 14.88 12.53
C THR A 159 -5.71 13.39 12.34
N GLN A 160 -4.76 13.03 11.52
CA GLN A 160 -4.36 11.64 11.28
C GLN A 160 -3.13 11.32 12.12
N MET A 161 -3.16 10.18 12.80
CA MET A 161 -2.02 9.65 13.53
C MET A 161 -1.45 8.46 12.77
N PHE A 162 -0.13 8.46 12.59
CA PHE A 162 0.59 7.40 11.91
C PHE A 162 1.74 6.85 12.75
N THR A 163 1.98 5.56 12.56
CA THR A 163 3.20 4.88 12.99
C THR A 163 3.89 4.32 11.76
N LEU A 164 5.10 4.76 11.51
CA LEU A 164 5.97 4.29 10.45
C LEU A 164 7.10 3.46 11.05
N THR A 165 7.28 2.25 10.54
CA THR A 165 8.31 1.32 11.03
C THR A 165 9.13 0.79 9.88
N THR A 166 10.47 0.79 10.02
CA THR A 166 11.44 0.27 9.05
C THR A 166 12.10 -1.04 9.51
N SER A 167 11.72 -1.53 10.69
CA SER A 167 12.24 -2.78 11.26
C SER A 167 11.81 -4.00 10.43
N LYS A 168 12.76 -4.84 10.04
CA LYS A 168 12.51 -6.13 9.38
C LYS A 168 11.61 -7.03 10.23
N GLY A 169 11.82 -7.06 11.55
CA GLY A 169 11.01 -7.87 12.47
C GLY A 169 9.55 -7.44 12.48
N ALA A 170 9.28 -6.13 12.55
CA ALA A 170 7.93 -5.59 12.49
C ALA A 170 7.26 -5.85 11.13
N TRP A 171 8.02 -5.75 10.03
CA TRP A 171 7.52 -6.09 8.70
C TRP A 171 7.14 -7.57 8.59
N VAL A 172 8.00 -8.49 9.06
CA VAL A 172 7.71 -9.94 9.05
C VAL A 172 6.43 -10.22 9.83
N GLN A 173 6.30 -9.68 11.06
CA GLN A 173 5.11 -9.85 11.88
C GLN A 173 3.85 -9.29 11.19
N ALA A 174 3.93 -8.09 10.59
CA ALA A 174 2.82 -7.49 9.86
C ALA A 174 2.41 -8.37 8.66
N MET A 175 3.38 -8.83 7.87
CA MET A 175 3.13 -9.69 6.70
C MET A 175 2.51 -11.03 7.09
N GLU A 176 2.98 -11.67 8.15
CA GLU A 176 2.43 -12.94 8.65
C GLU A 176 1.00 -12.76 9.17
N MET A 177 0.77 -11.75 9.99
CA MET A 177 -0.55 -11.43 10.54
C MET A 177 -1.55 -11.13 9.42
N LEU A 178 -1.18 -10.29 8.45
CA LEU A 178 -2.03 -9.91 7.35
C LEU A 178 -2.31 -11.10 6.40
N ARG A 179 -1.29 -11.90 6.10
CA ARG A 179 -1.44 -13.10 5.27
C ARG A 179 -2.29 -14.19 5.95
N SER A 180 -2.19 -14.35 7.26
CA SER A 180 -3.03 -15.31 7.99
C SER A 180 -4.51 -14.96 7.87
N LYS A 181 -4.85 -13.67 7.92
CA LYS A 181 -6.21 -13.17 7.67
C LYS A 181 -6.64 -13.38 6.22
N GLY A 182 -5.75 -13.15 5.24
CA GLY A 182 -6.02 -13.36 3.83
C GLY A 182 -6.23 -14.81 3.43
N LYS A 183 -5.67 -15.79 4.14
CA LYS A 183 -5.85 -17.22 3.83
C LYS A 183 -7.27 -17.72 4.05
N THR A 184 -8.07 -17.04 4.85
CA THR A 184 -9.41 -17.48 5.23
C THR A 184 -10.51 -17.12 4.23
N LYS A 185 -10.28 -16.17 3.32
CA LYS A 185 -11.32 -15.67 2.40
C LYS A 185 -10.76 -15.18 1.06
N HIS A 186 -10.10 -16.06 0.31
CA HIS A 186 -9.81 -15.74 -1.10
C HIS A 186 -11.10 -15.58 -1.87
N ILE A 187 -11.30 -14.43 -2.49
CA ILE A 187 -12.42 -14.25 -3.42
C ILE A 187 -11.97 -14.75 -4.79
N LYS A 188 -12.76 -15.65 -5.37
CA LYS A 188 -12.72 -15.86 -6.82
C LYS A 188 -13.48 -14.69 -7.45
N LEU A 189 -12.73 -13.70 -7.93
CA LEU A 189 -13.26 -12.56 -8.69
C LEU A 189 -13.61 -13.00 -10.10
#